data_38f4e6c8be74b1c3b3ffcf20a20a0b6a
#
_entry.id   38f4e6c8be74b1c3b3ffcf20a20a0b6a
#
_cell.length_a   1.000
_cell.length_b   1.000
_cell.length_c   1.000
_cell.angle_alpha   90.00
_cell.angle_beta   90.00
_cell.angle_gamma   90.00
#
_symmetry.space_group_name_H-M   'P 1'
#
loop_
_entity.id
_entity.type
_entity.pdbx_description
1 polymer ?
#
loop_
_entity_poly.entity_id
_entity_poly.type
_entity_poly.pdbx_seq_one_letter_code
_entity_poly.pdbx_strand_id
1 'polypeptide(L)'
;FYDYQLDIGLGAKLVQREGIDTKLRVFDEAIIEVTENNKTTKLQKKFAKKAALAPDAGVIYHFDSFHNMEPKVALSLQNIGGLDFKGAGKVPMTLNVGASSESELNGFDFVLAADYRDLTNAQKLVSKGSMLTQRNFKLGLEIGWNKLFNGHHLFSLRAGRNGPWNSIGWSMNIFGFKIDFAKYSQEIGGFSGALEDKRTSFQLSLIF
;
A
#
# COMPACT_ATOMS: atom_id res chain seq x y z
N PHE A 1 21.33 -20.91 -20.98
CA PHE A 1 20.45 -19.83 -20.50
C PHE A 1 20.03 -20.23 -19.09
N TYR A 2 20.49 -19.51 -18.07
CA TYR A 2 19.98 -19.67 -16.71
C TYR A 2 18.70 -18.85 -16.64
N ASP A 3 17.55 -19.49 -16.63
CA ASP A 3 16.30 -18.86 -16.25
C ASP A 3 16.42 -18.52 -14.78
N TYR A 4 16.55 -17.23 -14.48
CA TYR A 4 16.57 -16.76 -13.09
C TYR A 4 15.18 -16.93 -12.53
N GLN A 5 14.99 -17.99 -11.73
CA GLN A 5 13.73 -18.24 -11.04
C GLN A 5 13.58 -17.42 -9.75
N LEU A 6 14.63 -16.71 -9.35
CA LEU A 6 14.67 -16.01 -8.05
C LEU A 6 15.20 -14.58 -8.21
N ASP A 7 14.38 -13.61 -7.89
CA ASP A 7 14.77 -12.21 -7.75
C ASP A 7 14.88 -11.84 -6.27
N ILE A 8 15.98 -11.17 -5.91
CA ILE A 8 16.22 -10.67 -4.56
C ILE A 8 16.36 -9.15 -4.61
N GLY A 9 15.58 -8.45 -3.80
CA GLY A 9 15.61 -7.00 -3.68
C GLY A 9 15.98 -6.56 -2.26
N LEU A 10 16.89 -5.58 -2.17
CA LEU A 10 17.22 -4.90 -0.93
C LEU A 10 16.98 -3.40 -1.13
N GLY A 11 16.41 -2.77 -0.11
CA GLY A 11 16.12 -1.34 -0.13
C GLY A 11 16.44 -0.69 1.22
N ALA A 12 16.68 0.60 1.18
CA ALA A 12 16.78 1.42 2.38
C ALA A 12 16.05 2.75 2.16
N LYS A 13 15.31 3.19 3.15
CA LYS A 13 14.60 4.48 3.09
C LYS A 13 14.83 5.27 4.37
N LEU A 14 15.00 6.58 4.22
CA LEU A 14 15.03 7.50 5.34
C LEU A 14 13.61 8.01 5.58
N VAL A 15 13.05 7.70 6.74
CA VAL A 15 11.70 8.12 7.13
C VAL A 15 11.81 9.20 8.19
N GLN A 16 11.24 10.37 7.91
CA GLN A 16 11.11 11.44 8.88
C GLN A 16 9.64 11.54 9.29
N ARG A 17 9.39 11.55 10.59
CA ARG A 17 8.05 11.69 11.14
C ARG A 17 8.00 12.82 12.16
N GLU A 18 6.94 13.59 12.09
CA GLU A 18 6.61 14.64 13.03
C GLU A 18 5.23 14.34 13.63
N GLY A 19 5.10 14.50 14.92
CA GLY A 19 3.86 14.21 15.63
C GLY A 19 3.77 14.99 16.93
N ILE A 20 2.58 15.06 17.50
CA ILE A 20 2.32 15.71 18.78
C ILE A 20 2.48 14.67 19.89
N ASP A 21 3.44 14.90 20.77
CA ASP A 21 3.67 14.08 21.96
C ASP A 21 2.77 14.57 23.11
N THR A 22 1.46 14.50 22.92
CA THR A 22 0.52 14.88 23.96
C THR A 22 -0.56 13.81 24.08
N LYS A 23 -0.66 13.18 25.23
CA LYS A 23 -1.82 12.36 25.59
C LYS A 23 -2.96 13.31 25.95
N LEU A 24 -3.77 13.68 24.95
CA LEU A 24 -5.02 14.38 25.19
C LEU A 24 -5.97 13.43 25.91
N ARG A 25 -6.10 13.56 27.22
CA ARG A 25 -7.21 12.99 27.98
C ARG A 25 -8.40 13.93 27.82
N VAL A 26 -9.50 13.43 27.28
CA VAL A 26 -10.72 14.19 26.97
C VAL A 26 -11.38 14.81 28.22
N PHE A 27 -10.91 14.46 29.43
CA PHE A 27 -11.45 14.90 30.70
C PHE A 27 -10.36 15.40 31.69
N ASP A 28 -9.23 15.90 31.20
CA ASP A 28 -8.26 16.55 32.09
C ASP A 28 -8.75 17.98 32.45
N GLU A 29 -8.69 18.30 33.71
CA GLU A 29 -9.07 19.62 34.30
C GLU A 29 -8.39 20.80 33.59
N ALA A 30 -7.30 20.60 32.91
CA ALA A 30 -6.60 21.60 32.10
C ALA A 30 -7.46 22.20 30.96
N ILE A 31 -8.49 21.51 30.50
CA ILE A 31 -9.42 22.03 29.48
C ILE A 31 -10.46 22.94 30.12
N ILE A 32 -10.83 22.72 31.39
CA ILE A 32 -11.80 23.50 32.12
C ILE A 32 -11.19 24.84 32.59
N GLU A 33 -9.93 24.87 32.94
CA GLU A 33 -9.25 26.13 33.35
C GLU A 33 -9.06 27.13 32.20
N VAL A 34 -9.00 26.67 30.96
CA VAL A 34 -8.89 27.55 29.75
C VAL A 34 -10.18 28.37 29.57
N THR A 35 -11.33 27.92 30.07
CA THR A 35 -12.62 28.57 29.84
C THR A 35 -12.96 29.63 30.91
N GLU A 36 -12.38 29.53 32.10
CA GLU A 36 -12.83 30.37 33.23
C GLU A 36 -11.97 31.60 33.54
N ASN A 37 -10.71 31.66 33.13
CA ASN A 37 -9.78 32.70 33.57
C ASN A 37 -9.07 33.51 32.50
N ASN A 38 -9.50 33.52 31.26
CA ASN A 38 -8.87 34.36 30.20
C ASN A 38 -7.32 34.36 30.19
N LYS A 39 -6.69 33.44 30.89
CA LYS A 39 -5.26 33.17 30.84
C LYS A 39 -5.04 32.20 29.72
N THR A 40 -4.48 32.71 28.64
CA THR A 40 -3.93 31.92 27.53
C THR A 40 -2.86 30.98 28.11
N THR A 41 -3.26 29.83 28.62
CA THR A 41 -2.33 28.76 28.94
C THR A 41 -1.79 28.29 27.59
N LYS A 42 -0.57 28.73 27.26
CA LYS A 42 0.15 28.26 26.07
C LYS A 42 0.33 26.76 26.27
N LEU A 43 -0.58 25.98 25.69
CA LEU A 43 -0.33 24.56 25.44
C LEU A 43 0.93 24.52 24.56
N GLN A 44 2.09 24.32 25.17
CA GLN A 44 3.31 24.06 24.43
C GLN A 44 3.10 22.74 23.73
N LYS A 45 2.61 22.79 22.48
CA LYS A 45 2.58 21.65 21.57
C LYS A 45 4.03 21.21 21.38
N LYS A 46 4.44 20.20 22.13
CA LYS A 46 5.76 19.62 22.00
C LYS A 46 5.75 18.71 20.76
N PHE A 47 6.19 19.28 19.64
CA PHE A 47 6.36 18.50 18.42
C PHE A 47 7.57 17.60 18.58
N ALA A 48 7.35 16.30 18.51
CA ALA A 48 8.44 15.34 18.37
C ALA A 48 8.73 15.15 16.88
N LYS A 49 9.94 15.49 16.45
CA LYS A 49 10.44 15.26 15.11
C LYS A 49 11.62 14.31 15.16
N LYS A 50 11.56 13.21 14.45
CA LYS A 50 12.63 12.22 14.40
C LYS A 50 12.72 11.60 13.01
N ALA A 51 13.96 11.36 12.58
CA ALA A 51 14.26 10.57 11.40
C ALA A 51 14.79 9.19 11.83
N ALA A 52 14.48 8.18 11.02
CA ALA A 52 14.97 6.82 11.20
C ALA A 52 15.23 6.16 9.85
N LEU A 53 16.28 5.33 9.77
CA LEU A 53 16.59 4.52 8.60
C LEU A 53 15.78 3.22 8.67
N ALA A 54 15.13 2.89 7.57
CA ALA A 54 14.32 1.68 7.41
C ALA A 54 14.88 0.82 6.28
N PRO A 55 15.59 -0.27 6.56
CA PRO A 55 15.91 -1.27 5.56
C PRO A 55 14.68 -2.12 5.24
N ASP A 56 14.59 -2.52 3.97
CA ASP A 56 13.58 -3.43 3.44
C ASP A 56 14.29 -4.54 2.66
N ALA A 57 13.70 -5.73 2.64
CA ALA A 57 14.17 -6.87 1.84
C ALA A 57 12.98 -7.57 1.20
N GLY A 58 13.20 -8.17 0.04
CA GLY A 58 12.17 -8.94 -0.64
C GLY A 58 12.76 -10.00 -1.55
N VAL A 59 11.95 -11.00 -1.83
CA VAL A 59 12.26 -12.09 -2.74
C VAL A 59 11.04 -12.38 -3.59
N ILE A 60 11.26 -12.65 -4.88
CA ILE A 60 10.24 -13.12 -5.82
C ILE A 60 10.76 -14.42 -6.41
N TYR A 61 9.92 -15.45 -6.34
CA TYR A 61 10.16 -16.72 -7.01
C TYR A 61 9.25 -16.85 -8.22
N HIS A 62 9.83 -17.13 -9.38
CA HIS A 62 9.14 -17.38 -10.63
C HIS A 62 9.03 -18.89 -10.84
N PHE A 63 7.83 -19.38 -10.97
CA PHE A 63 7.59 -20.77 -11.32
C PHE A 63 7.69 -20.97 -12.83
N ASP A 64 7.97 -22.19 -13.23
CA ASP A 64 7.94 -22.55 -14.65
C ASP A 64 6.54 -22.28 -15.23
N SER A 65 6.51 -21.81 -16.48
CA SER A 65 5.26 -21.52 -17.17
C SER A 65 4.39 -22.78 -17.27
N PHE A 66 3.13 -22.64 -16.88
CA PHE A 66 2.14 -23.71 -16.95
C PHE A 66 0.90 -23.23 -17.70
N HIS A 67 0.54 -23.87 -18.81
CA HIS A 67 -0.62 -23.50 -19.65
C HIS A 67 -0.67 -22.00 -20.01
N ASN A 68 0.45 -21.44 -20.48
CA ASN A 68 0.62 -20.00 -20.78
C ASN A 68 0.44 -19.07 -19.57
N MET A 69 0.50 -19.59 -18.36
CA MET A 69 0.53 -18.81 -17.14
C MET A 69 1.97 -18.70 -16.65
N GLU A 70 2.35 -17.52 -16.15
CA GLU A 70 3.63 -17.24 -15.50
C GLU A 70 3.39 -16.94 -14.01
N PRO A 71 3.25 -17.97 -13.17
CA PRO A 71 2.97 -17.75 -11.75
C PRO A 71 4.24 -17.27 -11.02
N LYS A 72 4.02 -16.32 -10.10
CA LYS A 72 5.07 -15.73 -9.26
C LYS A 72 4.57 -15.66 -7.82
N VAL A 73 5.47 -15.87 -6.87
CA VAL A 73 5.20 -15.66 -5.44
C VAL A 73 6.25 -14.72 -4.88
N ALA A 74 5.81 -13.76 -4.09
CA ALA A 74 6.66 -12.75 -3.49
C ALA A 74 6.56 -12.76 -1.97
N LEU A 75 7.68 -12.54 -1.31
CA LEU A 75 7.76 -12.29 0.12
C LEU A 75 8.51 -10.98 0.35
N SER A 76 7.98 -10.08 1.18
CA SER A 76 8.68 -8.84 1.51
C SER A 76 8.66 -8.56 3.00
N LEU A 77 9.81 -8.14 3.51
CA LEU A 77 10.02 -7.71 4.88
C LEU A 77 10.29 -6.21 4.87
N GLN A 78 9.39 -5.42 5.43
CA GLN A 78 9.49 -3.97 5.44
C GLN A 78 9.77 -3.43 6.84
N ASN A 79 10.52 -2.32 6.89
CA ASN A 79 10.93 -1.66 8.12
C ASN A 79 11.64 -2.62 9.07
N ILE A 80 12.66 -3.34 8.58
CA ILE A 80 13.42 -4.33 9.35
C ILE A 80 13.97 -3.67 10.63
N GLY A 81 13.74 -4.32 11.77
CA GLY A 81 14.06 -3.79 13.10
C GLY A 81 12.99 -2.86 13.68
N GLY A 82 11.98 -2.47 12.90
CA GLY A 82 10.97 -1.49 13.30
C GLY A 82 11.53 -0.08 13.45
N LEU A 83 10.65 0.93 13.40
CA LEU A 83 11.03 2.33 13.54
C LEU A 83 10.37 2.90 14.80
N ASP A 84 11.16 3.50 15.68
CA ASP A 84 10.66 4.19 16.88
C ASP A 84 10.91 5.70 16.75
N PHE A 85 9.85 6.45 16.53
CA PHE A 85 9.87 7.92 16.43
C PHE A 85 9.56 8.59 17.79
N LYS A 86 9.68 7.85 18.90
CA LYS A 86 9.34 8.30 20.25
C LYS A 86 7.91 8.84 20.32
N GLY A 87 7.73 10.11 20.70
CA GLY A 87 6.43 10.77 20.78
C GLY A 87 5.65 10.85 19.47
N ALA A 88 6.31 10.73 18.31
CA ALA A 88 5.65 10.66 17.01
C ALA A 88 5.18 9.22 16.62
N GLY A 89 5.32 8.25 17.55
CA GLY A 89 4.82 6.88 17.42
C GLY A 89 5.83 5.90 16.85
N LYS A 90 5.36 4.67 16.63
CA LYS A 90 6.17 3.55 16.11
C LYS A 90 5.62 3.07 14.78
N VAL A 91 6.52 2.58 13.92
CA VAL A 91 6.17 1.84 12.71
C VAL A 91 6.81 0.46 12.84
N PRO A 92 6.03 -0.59 13.03
CA PRO A 92 6.57 -1.93 13.21
C PRO A 92 7.12 -2.49 11.91
N MET A 93 7.99 -3.48 12.04
CA MET A 93 8.38 -4.35 10.94
C MET A 93 7.16 -5.14 10.47
N THR A 94 6.96 -5.26 9.15
CA THR A 94 5.86 -6.00 8.55
C THR A 94 6.36 -7.04 7.56
N LEU A 95 5.75 -8.22 7.62
CA LEU A 95 5.94 -9.30 6.66
C LEU A 95 4.74 -9.33 5.72
N ASN A 96 4.98 -9.27 4.42
CA ASN A 96 3.93 -9.32 3.40
C ASN A 96 4.20 -10.50 2.46
N VAL A 97 3.13 -11.11 1.96
CA VAL A 97 3.19 -12.17 0.95
C VAL A 97 2.27 -11.80 -0.20
N GLY A 98 2.73 -12.07 -1.41
CA GLY A 98 1.97 -11.83 -2.63
C GLY A 98 2.12 -12.99 -3.60
N ALA A 99 1.14 -13.13 -4.46
CA ALA A 99 1.19 -14.05 -5.60
C ALA A 99 0.59 -13.35 -6.82
N SER A 100 1.17 -13.59 -7.98
CA SER A 100 0.63 -13.12 -9.26
C SER A 100 0.78 -14.17 -10.35
N SER A 101 -0.03 -14.05 -11.36
CA SER A 101 0.10 -14.83 -12.59
C SER A 101 -0.26 -13.95 -13.77
N GLU A 102 0.57 -14.05 -14.80
CA GLU A 102 0.35 -13.41 -16.09
C GLU A 102 0.05 -14.50 -17.13
N SER A 103 -0.86 -14.22 -18.06
CA SER A 103 -1.15 -15.12 -19.18
C SER A 103 -1.57 -14.33 -20.41
N GLU A 104 -1.17 -14.82 -21.59
CA GLU A 104 -1.58 -14.26 -22.86
C GLU A 104 -2.56 -15.20 -23.56
N LEU A 105 -3.71 -14.67 -24.00
CA LEU A 105 -4.71 -15.42 -24.74
C LEU A 105 -5.34 -14.53 -25.83
N ASN A 106 -5.18 -14.96 -27.08
CA ASN A 106 -5.80 -14.29 -28.25
C ASN A 106 -5.50 -12.78 -28.35
N GLY A 107 -4.27 -12.37 -28.00
CA GLY A 107 -3.86 -10.96 -28.03
C GLY A 107 -4.33 -10.12 -26.85
N PHE A 108 -4.89 -10.77 -25.84
CA PHE A 108 -5.17 -10.16 -24.53
C PHE A 108 -4.17 -10.69 -23.51
N ASP A 109 -3.62 -9.78 -22.72
CA ASP A 109 -2.79 -10.11 -21.56
C ASP A 109 -3.65 -10.00 -20.28
N PHE A 110 -3.63 -11.05 -19.50
CA PHE A 110 -4.33 -11.12 -18.22
C PHE A 110 -3.30 -11.14 -17.09
N VAL A 111 -3.49 -10.28 -16.12
CA VAL A 111 -2.69 -10.28 -14.88
C VAL A 111 -3.62 -10.44 -13.70
N LEU A 112 -3.42 -11.49 -12.91
CA LEU A 112 -4.09 -11.70 -11.64
C LEU A 112 -3.07 -11.55 -10.52
N ALA A 113 -3.38 -10.77 -9.50
CA ALA A 113 -2.51 -10.58 -8.34
C ALA A 113 -3.31 -10.63 -7.04
N ALA A 114 -2.72 -11.23 -6.02
CA ALA A 114 -3.26 -11.27 -4.68
C ALA A 114 -2.16 -10.99 -3.66
N ASP A 115 -2.43 -10.07 -2.71
CA ASP A 115 -1.48 -9.71 -1.66
C ASP A 115 -2.13 -9.83 -0.29
N TYR A 116 -1.36 -10.29 0.67
CA TYR A 116 -1.68 -10.21 2.08
C TYR A 116 -0.60 -9.42 2.81
N ARG A 117 -1.00 -8.28 3.37
CA ARG A 117 -0.11 -7.38 4.10
C ARG A 117 -0.11 -7.67 5.59
N ASP A 118 1.04 -7.43 6.21
CA ASP A 118 1.21 -7.55 7.66
C ASP A 118 0.76 -8.93 8.20
N LEU A 119 1.34 -10.00 7.65
CA LEU A 119 1.04 -11.39 7.98
C LEU A 119 1.18 -11.67 9.50
N THR A 120 2.07 -10.95 10.16
CA THR A 120 2.32 -11.07 11.60
C THR A 120 1.40 -10.22 12.46
N ASN A 121 0.51 -9.42 11.83
CA ASN A 121 -0.34 -8.43 12.51
C ASN A 121 0.44 -7.51 13.48
N ALA A 122 1.62 -7.10 13.06
CA ALA A 122 2.53 -6.29 13.87
C ALA A 122 1.98 -4.87 14.15
N GLN A 123 1.08 -4.37 13.27
CA GLN A 123 0.46 -3.05 13.44
C GLN A 123 -0.61 -3.01 14.53
N LYS A 124 -0.98 -4.15 15.12
CA LYS A 124 -1.94 -4.27 16.25
C LYS A 124 -3.17 -3.36 16.12
N LEU A 125 -3.78 -3.35 14.95
CA LEU A 125 -5.04 -2.63 14.77
C LEU A 125 -6.14 -3.31 15.58
N VAL A 126 -6.98 -2.50 16.23
CA VAL A 126 -7.98 -2.91 17.23
C VAL A 126 -9.14 -3.70 16.60
N SER A 127 -8.87 -4.64 15.74
CA SER A 127 -9.93 -5.48 15.18
C SER A 127 -9.71 -6.95 15.53
N LYS A 128 -10.77 -7.59 15.99
CA LYS A 128 -10.78 -9.01 16.35
C LYS A 128 -11.14 -9.85 15.13
N GLY A 129 -10.39 -10.92 14.88
CA GLY A 129 -10.81 -12.02 14.00
C GLY A 129 -10.84 -11.70 12.50
N SER A 130 -11.91 -12.12 11.82
CA SER A 130 -12.06 -12.08 10.36
C SER A 130 -11.93 -10.70 9.70
N MET A 131 -12.19 -9.62 10.46
CA MET A 131 -12.07 -8.25 9.97
C MET A 131 -10.61 -7.83 9.68
N LEU A 132 -9.62 -8.40 10.39
CA LEU A 132 -8.19 -8.18 10.09
C LEU A 132 -7.79 -8.77 8.75
N THR A 133 -8.22 -10.00 8.50
CA THR A 133 -7.95 -10.68 7.24
C THR A 133 -8.50 -9.89 6.05
N GLN A 134 -9.73 -9.39 6.16
CA GLN A 134 -10.33 -8.57 5.11
C GLN A 134 -9.57 -7.28 4.82
N ARG A 135 -9.06 -6.61 5.86
CA ARG A 135 -8.32 -5.35 5.70
C ARG A 135 -6.98 -5.54 5.01
N ASN A 136 -6.29 -6.63 5.32
CA ASN A 136 -4.94 -6.88 4.87
C ASN A 136 -4.87 -7.57 3.50
N PHE A 137 -5.99 -8.15 3.06
CA PHE A 137 -6.08 -8.84 1.77
C PHE A 137 -6.37 -7.86 0.64
N LYS A 138 -5.64 -8.01 -0.46
CA LYS A 138 -5.82 -7.27 -1.70
C LYS A 138 -5.88 -8.23 -2.86
N LEU A 139 -6.72 -7.91 -3.82
CA LEU A 139 -6.87 -8.65 -5.07
C LEU A 139 -6.90 -7.67 -6.22
N GLY A 140 -6.24 -8.01 -7.33
CA GLY A 140 -6.22 -7.23 -8.56
C GLY A 140 -6.32 -8.10 -9.78
N LEU A 141 -7.04 -7.61 -10.77
CA LEU A 141 -7.13 -8.16 -12.13
C LEU A 141 -6.86 -7.03 -13.11
N GLU A 142 -5.99 -7.29 -14.09
CA GLU A 142 -5.78 -6.42 -15.25
C GLU A 142 -6.01 -7.23 -16.52
N ILE A 143 -6.64 -6.60 -17.49
CA ILE A 143 -6.82 -7.13 -18.85
C ILE A 143 -6.23 -6.07 -19.78
N GLY A 144 -5.12 -6.40 -20.45
CA GLY A 144 -4.46 -5.59 -21.46
C GLY A 144 -4.83 -6.06 -22.86
N TRP A 145 -4.98 -5.13 -23.77
CA TRP A 145 -5.24 -5.42 -25.18
C TRP A 145 -4.22 -4.73 -26.07
N ASN A 146 -3.75 -5.46 -27.08
CA ASN A 146 -2.82 -5.01 -28.11
C ASN A 146 -1.52 -4.43 -27.54
N LYS A 147 -0.58 -5.34 -27.22
CA LYS A 147 0.73 -4.98 -26.68
C LYS A 147 1.57 -4.23 -27.71
N LEU A 148 1.99 -3.03 -27.40
CA LEU A 148 2.82 -2.17 -28.23
C LEU A 148 4.30 -2.56 -28.12
N PHE A 149 5.14 -2.08 -29.07
CA PHE A 149 6.58 -2.38 -29.10
C PHE A 149 7.35 -1.99 -27.83
N ASN A 150 6.85 -1.04 -27.06
CA ASN A 150 7.43 -0.60 -25.78
C ASN A 150 6.97 -1.44 -24.57
N GLY A 151 6.27 -2.55 -24.81
CA GLY A 151 5.77 -3.43 -23.74
C GLY A 151 4.49 -2.96 -23.05
N HIS A 152 3.96 -1.78 -23.43
CA HIS A 152 2.69 -1.29 -22.92
C HIS A 152 1.51 -1.73 -23.78
N HIS A 153 0.33 -1.88 -23.19
CA HIS A 153 -0.89 -2.16 -23.93
C HIS A 153 -1.48 -0.88 -24.53
N LEU A 154 -2.08 -0.98 -25.73
CA LEU A 154 -2.85 0.12 -26.29
C LEU A 154 -3.97 0.53 -25.34
N PHE A 155 -4.65 -0.46 -24.76
CA PHE A 155 -5.68 -0.26 -23.76
C PHE A 155 -5.60 -1.30 -22.65
N SER A 156 -5.86 -0.91 -21.41
CA SER A 156 -6.02 -1.88 -20.33
C SER A 156 -7.14 -1.48 -19.37
N LEU A 157 -7.81 -2.48 -18.82
CA LEU A 157 -8.80 -2.38 -17.76
C LEU A 157 -8.30 -3.04 -16.50
N ARG A 158 -8.57 -2.42 -15.36
CA ARG A 158 -8.17 -2.90 -14.06
C ARG A 158 -9.36 -2.93 -13.13
N ALA A 159 -9.49 -4.02 -12.39
CA ALA A 159 -10.43 -4.14 -11.29
C ALA A 159 -9.69 -4.71 -10.08
N GLY A 160 -10.08 -4.29 -8.89
CA GLY A 160 -9.40 -4.77 -7.70
C GLY A 160 -10.23 -4.57 -6.44
N ARG A 161 -9.69 -5.15 -5.38
CA ARG A 161 -10.23 -5.03 -4.03
C ARG A 161 -9.08 -4.72 -3.06
N ASN A 162 -9.26 -3.69 -2.25
CA ASN A 162 -8.32 -3.28 -1.21
C ASN A 162 -8.99 -3.40 0.15
N GLY A 163 -8.83 -4.55 0.78
CA GLY A 163 -9.60 -4.89 1.96
C GLY A 163 -11.10 -4.99 1.65
N PRO A 164 -11.97 -4.21 2.31
CA PRO A 164 -13.41 -4.21 2.06
C PRO A 164 -13.82 -3.43 0.80
N TRP A 165 -12.93 -2.61 0.23
CA TRP A 165 -13.25 -1.61 -0.79
C TRP A 165 -12.84 -2.05 -2.20
N ASN A 166 -13.67 -1.74 -3.17
CA ASN A 166 -13.40 -2.04 -4.58
C ASN A 166 -12.64 -0.88 -5.25
N SER A 167 -11.91 -1.22 -6.30
CA SER A 167 -11.21 -0.28 -7.17
C SER A 167 -11.40 -0.64 -8.63
N ILE A 168 -11.44 0.37 -9.48
CA ILE A 168 -11.46 0.21 -10.94
C ILE A 168 -10.53 1.22 -11.57
N GLY A 169 -9.99 0.88 -12.73
CA GLY A 169 -9.14 1.78 -13.51
C GLY A 169 -9.07 1.35 -14.95
N TRP A 170 -8.58 2.27 -15.77
CA TRP A 170 -8.24 1.99 -17.16
C TRP A 170 -7.02 2.80 -17.58
N SER A 171 -6.31 2.31 -18.58
CA SER A 171 -5.24 3.07 -19.22
C SER A 171 -5.31 2.93 -20.73
N MET A 172 -4.80 3.95 -21.42
CA MET A 172 -4.73 4.02 -22.86
C MET A 172 -3.40 4.64 -23.29
N ASN A 173 -2.75 4.00 -24.27
CA ASN A 173 -1.49 4.47 -24.83
C ASN A 173 -1.71 4.84 -26.30
N ILE A 174 -1.57 6.12 -26.64
CA ILE A 174 -1.75 6.63 -28.00
C ILE A 174 -0.60 7.57 -28.34
N PHE A 175 0.11 7.30 -29.44
CA PHE A 175 1.15 8.19 -29.99
C PHE A 175 2.21 8.66 -28.98
N GLY A 176 2.67 7.78 -28.06
CA GLY A 176 3.65 8.14 -27.04
C GLY A 176 3.07 8.83 -25.81
N PHE A 177 1.75 9.01 -25.74
CA PHE A 177 1.06 9.46 -24.53
C PHE A 177 0.40 8.28 -23.83
N LYS A 178 0.55 8.22 -22.54
CA LYS A 178 -0.18 7.31 -21.66
C LYS A 178 -1.16 8.10 -20.81
N ILE A 179 -2.42 7.72 -20.86
CA ILE A 179 -3.48 8.24 -20.03
C ILE A 179 -3.86 7.14 -19.06
N ASP A 180 -3.82 7.42 -17.77
CA ASP A 180 -4.26 6.51 -16.71
C ASP A 180 -5.40 7.16 -15.93
N PHE A 181 -6.43 6.38 -15.66
CA PHE A 181 -7.51 6.74 -14.77
C PHE A 181 -7.72 5.65 -13.74
N ALA A 182 -7.91 6.02 -12.48
CA ALA A 182 -8.23 5.09 -11.41
C ALA A 182 -9.20 5.71 -10.40
N LYS A 183 -10.18 4.91 -9.99
CA LYS A 183 -11.04 5.19 -8.85
C LYS A 183 -10.86 4.07 -7.84
N TYR A 184 -10.44 4.41 -6.63
CA TYR A 184 -10.13 3.45 -5.58
C TYR A 184 -10.47 4.01 -4.21
N SER A 185 -10.60 3.11 -3.26
CA SER A 185 -10.88 3.47 -1.88
C SER A 185 -9.86 2.84 -0.95
N GLN A 186 -9.61 3.52 0.15
CA GLN A 186 -8.70 3.09 1.20
C GLN A 186 -9.40 3.11 2.55
N GLU A 187 -9.12 2.13 3.38
CA GLU A 187 -9.56 2.13 4.77
C GLU A 187 -8.69 3.07 5.61
N ILE A 188 -9.29 4.08 6.20
CA ILE A 188 -8.64 5.01 7.13
C ILE A 188 -9.17 4.88 8.56
N GLY A 189 -10.16 4.02 8.78
CA GLY A 189 -10.71 3.73 10.09
C GLY A 189 -9.90 2.72 10.92
N GLY A 190 -10.30 2.53 12.17
CA GLY A 190 -9.67 1.61 13.12
C GLY A 190 -9.92 0.12 12.83
N PHE A 191 -10.95 -0.21 12.06
CA PHE A 191 -11.30 -1.59 11.67
C PHE A 191 -11.78 -1.66 10.22
N SER A 192 -11.85 -2.85 9.65
CA SER A 192 -12.24 -3.06 8.25
C SER A 192 -13.69 -2.62 7.99
N GLY A 193 -13.89 -1.72 7.01
CA GLY A 193 -15.19 -1.17 6.67
C GLY A 193 -15.66 -0.01 7.55
N ALA A 194 -14.79 0.54 8.41
CA ALA A 194 -15.17 1.61 9.33
C ALA A 194 -15.27 2.98 8.65
N LEU A 195 -14.27 3.33 7.85
CA LEU A 195 -14.21 4.64 7.21
C LEU A 195 -13.53 4.56 5.85
N GLU A 196 -14.30 4.79 4.81
CA GLU A 196 -13.85 4.76 3.42
C GLU A 196 -13.31 6.13 3.00
N ASP A 197 -12.07 6.16 2.53
CA ASP A 197 -11.48 7.32 1.84
C ASP A 197 -11.48 7.06 0.32
N LYS A 198 -12.42 7.70 -0.38
CA LYS A 198 -12.59 7.58 -1.84
C LYS A 198 -11.64 8.50 -2.57
N ARG A 199 -10.89 7.94 -3.51
CA ARG A 199 -9.93 8.68 -4.30
C ARG A 199 -10.16 8.46 -5.79
N THR A 200 -9.94 9.53 -6.56
CA THR A 200 -9.88 9.49 -8.01
C THR A 200 -8.53 10.01 -8.45
N SER A 201 -7.86 9.29 -9.32
CA SER A 201 -6.57 9.66 -9.89
C SER A 201 -6.69 9.74 -11.40
N PHE A 202 -6.10 10.78 -11.97
CA PHE A 202 -5.91 10.94 -13.40
C PHE A 202 -4.44 11.29 -13.63
N GLN A 203 -3.80 10.59 -14.56
CA GLN A 203 -2.40 10.80 -14.90
C GLN A 203 -2.24 10.85 -16.41
N LEU A 204 -1.45 11.80 -16.88
CA LEU A 204 -0.95 11.89 -18.26
C LEU A 204 0.57 11.77 -18.24
N SER A 205 1.11 10.85 -19.01
CA SER A 205 2.54 10.59 -19.09
C SER A 205 3.00 10.57 -20.55
N LEU A 206 4.25 10.97 -20.79
CA LEU A 206 4.94 10.76 -22.05
C LEU A 206 5.76 9.48 -21.94
N ILE A 207 5.69 8.64 -22.98
CA ILE A 207 6.45 7.38 -23.08
C ILE A 207 7.39 7.52 -24.27
N PHE A 208 8.67 7.36 -24.01
CA PHE A 208 9.75 7.45 -25.02
C PHE A 208 10.27 6.06 -25.37
#